data_47c0e71cf32f6b51eb1df5c0f289b1d3
#
_entry.id   47c0e71cf32f6b51eb1df5c0f289b1d3
#
_cell.length_a   1.000
_cell.length_b   1.000
_cell.length_c   1.000
_cell.angle_alpha   90.00
_cell.angle_beta   90.00
_cell.angle_gamma   90.00
#
_symmetry.space_group_name_H-M   'P 1'
#
loop_
_entity.id
_entity.type
_entity.pdbx_description
1 polymer ?
#
loop_
_entity_poly.entity_id
_entity_poly.type
_entity_poly.pdbx_seq_one_letter_code
_entity_poly.pdbx_strand_id
1 'polypeptide(L)'
;MPKRRRYLSLVLVAFALAAPSAAGARAAGLVFASIPKRFVQGAMTTVVVSTRPSGVICNLSIRYSGGVVQSVGQAGSANARVKWSFRVDGAAAPGHANVTVSCARAGTARRTVLVVGSVIPARITVVKDGYSIRTQQFGGGRVSYGVVLQNTSPNEDALQVYALVNFVGPDGKLVGSATTTLPGIPAGQQFGLGGDISFFGSLPTLTRLEIVVEIGKRQKHALKMATISNIYIEPSVFEPAWVGAVDGEVSNSASALVLQNTSLSTVLFDAAGNVLGGGSGFAGASLPPGAREFFKISLGNDIPASQAASAMVSAIGTYQAP
;
A
#
# COMPACT_ATOMS: atom_id res chain seq x y z
N MET A 1 72.71 -28.27 83.20
CA MET A 1 71.45 -28.98 83.38
C MET A 1 70.58 -28.81 82.16
N PRO A 2 70.47 -29.78 81.25
CA PRO A 2 69.51 -29.65 80.16
C PRO A 2 68.30 -30.58 80.35
N LYS A 3 67.09 -30.02 80.16
CA LYS A 3 65.80 -30.71 80.19
C LYS A 3 65.56 -31.41 78.87
N ARG A 4 65.37 -32.74 78.92
CA ARG A 4 64.94 -33.55 77.78
C ARG A 4 63.43 -33.31 77.56
N ARG A 5 63.04 -32.86 76.32
CA ARG A 5 61.68 -32.92 75.83
C ARG A 5 61.46 -34.20 75.06
N ARG A 6 60.44 -34.97 75.44
CA ARG A 6 59.92 -36.16 74.74
C ARG A 6 58.98 -35.66 73.64
N TYR A 7 59.25 -36.02 72.42
CA TYR A 7 58.28 -35.81 71.29
C TYR A 7 57.35 -37.02 71.19
N LEU A 8 56.05 -36.80 71.31
CA LEU A 8 54.99 -37.75 71.06
C LEU A 8 54.64 -37.69 69.60
N SER A 9 54.94 -38.75 68.82
CA SER A 9 54.52 -38.77 67.40
C SER A 9 53.11 -39.26 67.30
N LEU A 10 52.24 -38.37 66.88
CA LEU A 10 50.85 -38.66 66.58
C LEU A 10 50.75 -39.09 65.09
N VAL A 11 50.46 -40.36 64.84
CA VAL A 11 50.21 -40.89 63.48
C VAL A 11 48.75 -40.56 63.12
N LEU A 12 48.55 -39.62 62.23
CA LEU A 12 47.25 -39.28 61.67
C LEU A 12 46.96 -40.18 60.47
N VAL A 13 46.03 -41.11 60.61
CA VAL A 13 45.51 -41.92 59.50
C VAL A 13 44.48 -41.10 58.77
N ALA A 14 44.84 -40.63 57.59
CA ALA A 14 43.93 -39.93 56.71
C ALA A 14 43.00 -40.91 55.96
N PHE A 15 41.75 -41.00 56.34
CA PHE A 15 40.72 -41.65 55.53
C PHE A 15 40.35 -40.73 54.33
N ALA A 16 40.80 -41.14 53.16
CA ALA A 16 40.34 -40.50 51.93
C ALA A 16 38.89 -40.94 51.63
N LEU A 17 37.94 -40.11 52.00
CA LEU A 17 36.59 -40.23 51.53
C LEU A 17 36.55 -39.82 50.02
N ALA A 18 36.46 -40.84 49.14
CA ALA A 18 36.16 -40.63 47.75
C ALA A 18 34.78 -39.99 47.64
N ALA A 19 34.73 -38.69 47.42
CA ALA A 19 33.51 -37.97 47.05
C ALA A 19 33.02 -38.52 45.70
N PRO A 20 31.72 -38.92 45.55
CA PRO A 20 31.19 -39.27 44.25
C PRO A 20 31.31 -38.07 43.37
N SER A 21 31.97 -38.20 42.21
CA SER A 21 32.04 -37.19 41.16
C SER A 21 30.59 -36.85 40.78
N ALA A 22 30.10 -35.70 41.20
CA ALA A 22 28.84 -35.14 40.75
C ALA A 22 28.95 -35.04 39.23
N ALA A 23 28.33 -35.97 38.52
CA ALA A 23 28.12 -35.87 37.09
C ALA A 23 27.48 -34.51 36.85
N GLY A 24 28.24 -33.56 36.30
CA GLY A 24 27.83 -32.17 36.16
C GLY A 24 26.49 -32.09 35.47
N ALA A 25 25.46 -31.75 36.21
CA ALA A 25 24.14 -31.47 35.68
C ALA A 25 24.34 -30.39 34.63
N ARG A 26 24.34 -30.79 33.36
CA ARG A 26 24.39 -29.82 32.26
C ARG A 26 23.26 -28.83 32.47
N ALA A 27 23.59 -27.54 32.65
CA ALA A 27 22.64 -26.49 32.91
C ALA A 27 21.50 -26.53 31.88
N ALA A 28 20.26 -26.52 32.39
CA ALA A 28 19.09 -26.38 31.54
C ALA A 28 19.25 -25.14 30.68
N GLY A 29 19.00 -25.24 29.38
CA GLY A 29 19.23 -24.13 28.46
C GLY A 29 18.21 -24.08 27.35
N LEU A 30 17.75 -22.87 27.08
CA LEU A 30 16.88 -22.54 25.97
C LEU A 30 17.51 -21.39 25.17
N VAL A 31 17.77 -21.59 23.88
CA VAL A 31 18.38 -20.59 22.99
C VAL A 31 17.66 -20.56 21.65
N PHE A 32 17.53 -19.37 21.08
CA PHE A 32 17.08 -19.26 19.69
C PHE A 32 18.17 -19.79 18.75
N ALA A 33 17.87 -20.89 18.07
CA ALA A 33 18.74 -21.48 17.05
C ALA A 33 18.57 -20.75 15.71
N SER A 34 17.34 -20.31 15.39
CA SER A 34 17.04 -19.50 14.21
C SER A 34 15.80 -18.65 14.47
N ILE A 35 15.91 -17.36 14.22
CA ILE A 35 14.81 -16.42 14.23
C ILE A 35 15.10 -15.30 13.21
N PRO A 36 14.18 -15.00 12.29
CA PRO A 36 14.36 -13.89 11.35
C PRO A 36 14.51 -12.55 12.09
N LYS A 37 15.39 -11.69 11.60
CA LYS A 37 15.55 -10.32 12.13
C LYS A 37 14.32 -9.46 11.91
N ARG A 38 13.51 -9.80 10.88
CA ARG A 38 12.29 -9.09 10.51
C ARG A 38 11.15 -10.08 10.34
N PHE A 39 9.97 -9.70 10.84
CA PHE A 39 8.68 -10.35 10.59
C PHE A 39 7.88 -9.46 9.67
N VAL A 40 7.30 -10.03 8.61
CA VAL A 40 6.44 -9.29 7.68
C VAL A 40 4.98 -9.58 8.03
N GLN A 41 4.16 -8.55 8.22
CA GLN A 41 2.71 -8.69 8.48
C GLN A 41 2.07 -9.63 7.46
N GLY A 42 1.21 -10.54 7.93
CA GLY A 42 0.49 -11.49 7.09
C GLY A 42 1.36 -12.57 6.40
N ALA A 43 2.69 -12.52 6.51
CA ALA A 43 3.58 -13.51 5.90
C ALA A 43 3.84 -14.70 6.83
N MET A 44 4.18 -15.84 6.23
CA MET A 44 4.64 -17.02 6.96
C MET A 44 6.06 -16.78 7.49
N THR A 45 6.30 -17.15 8.73
CA THR A 45 7.62 -17.08 9.36
C THR A 45 7.91 -18.34 10.14
N THR A 46 9.20 -18.60 10.43
CA THR A 46 9.64 -19.76 11.18
C THR A 46 10.57 -19.34 12.30
N VAL A 47 10.32 -19.87 13.49
CA VAL A 47 11.17 -19.71 14.68
C VAL A 47 11.63 -21.10 15.12
N VAL A 48 12.91 -21.23 15.41
CA VAL A 48 13.51 -22.47 15.91
C VAL A 48 14.29 -22.17 17.17
N VAL A 49 14.08 -22.95 18.21
CA VAL A 49 14.88 -22.92 19.43
C VAL A 49 15.56 -24.27 19.68
N SER A 50 16.70 -24.23 20.34
CA SER A 50 17.36 -25.41 20.90
C SER A 50 17.06 -25.50 22.38
N THR A 51 16.78 -26.72 22.87
CA THR A 51 16.42 -26.98 24.28
C THR A 51 17.36 -27.99 24.91
N ARG A 52 17.64 -27.81 26.19
CA ARG A 52 18.23 -28.82 27.06
C ARG A 52 17.41 -28.86 28.34
N PRO A 53 16.79 -30.00 28.71
CA PRO A 53 16.79 -31.30 28.04
C PRO A 53 15.98 -31.33 26.73
N SER A 54 16.08 -32.44 26.00
CA SER A 54 15.16 -32.77 24.89
C SER A 54 13.81 -33.27 25.42
N GLY A 55 12.81 -33.42 24.57
CA GLY A 55 11.49 -33.94 24.94
C GLY A 55 10.63 -32.96 25.76
N VAL A 56 10.95 -31.66 25.75
CA VAL A 56 10.18 -30.63 26.46
C VAL A 56 9.09 -30.02 25.57
N ILE A 57 8.00 -29.62 26.19
CA ILE A 57 6.93 -28.82 25.53
C ILE A 57 7.23 -27.35 25.74
N CYS A 58 7.16 -26.59 24.65
CA CYS A 58 7.41 -25.16 24.63
C CYS A 58 6.22 -24.38 24.08
N ASN A 59 6.00 -23.19 24.59
CA ASN A 59 5.03 -22.21 24.09
C ASN A 59 5.76 -21.04 23.44
N LEU A 60 5.25 -20.59 22.28
CA LEU A 60 5.70 -19.38 21.63
C LEU A 60 4.61 -18.31 21.67
N SER A 61 4.98 -17.12 22.10
CA SER A 61 4.13 -15.92 22.06
C SER A 61 4.91 -14.71 21.54
N ILE A 62 4.20 -13.79 20.91
CA ILE A 62 4.76 -12.57 20.35
C ILE A 62 3.94 -11.39 20.85
N ARG A 63 4.59 -10.43 21.49
CA ARG A 63 3.96 -9.15 21.89
C ARG A 63 4.43 -8.06 20.95
N TYR A 64 3.51 -7.51 20.17
CA TYR A 64 3.74 -6.42 19.23
C TYR A 64 3.81 -5.06 19.92
N SER A 65 4.36 -4.05 19.23
CA SER A 65 4.50 -2.67 19.74
C SER A 65 3.17 -2.03 20.15
N GLY A 66 2.07 -2.38 19.49
CA GLY A 66 0.71 -1.93 19.83
C GLY A 66 0.06 -2.65 21.01
N GLY A 67 0.79 -3.49 21.76
CA GLY A 67 0.27 -4.24 22.91
C GLY A 67 -0.45 -5.54 22.55
N VAL A 68 -0.76 -5.78 21.28
CA VAL A 68 -1.40 -7.02 20.80
C VAL A 68 -0.46 -8.20 21.05
N VAL A 69 -1.01 -9.32 21.52
CA VAL A 69 -0.28 -10.56 21.79
C VAL A 69 -0.80 -11.67 20.87
N GLN A 70 0.07 -12.21 20.03
CA GLN A 70 -0.19 -13.41 19.24
C GLN A 70 0.34 -14.63 19.99
N SER A 71 -0.56 -15.54 20.38
CA SER A 71 -0.17 -16.87 20.87
C SER A 71 -0.04 -17.81 19.66
N VAL A 72 1.16 -18.30 19.42
CA VAL A 72 1.43 -19.24 18.31
C VAL A 72 1.12 -20.68 18.71
N GLY A 73 1.12 -20.96 20.01
CA GLY A 73 0.78 -22.27 20.56
C GLY A 73 1.97 -23.12 21.00
N GLN A 74 1.67 -24.37 21.33
CA GLN A 74 2.61 -25.34 21.88
C GLN A 74 3.28 -26.16 20.77
N ALA A 75 4.55 -26.50 20.97
CA ALA A 75 5.26 -27.48 20.18
C ALA A 75 6.22 -28.29 21.05
N GLY A 76 6.40 -29.56 20.70
CA GLY A 76 7.31 -30.46 21.40
C GLY A 76 8.73 -30.42 20.83
N SER A 77 9.73 -30.65 21.64
CA SER A 77 11.10 -30.73 21.18
C SER A 77 11.46 -32.17 20.74
N ALA A 78 11.53 -32.37 19.43
CA ALA A 78 12.20 -33.54 18.87
C ALA A 78 13.69 -33.20 18.66
N ASN A 79 14.60 -34.12 19.02
CA ASN A 79 16.05 -33.94 18.85
C ASN A 79 16.60 -32.61 19.44
N ALA A 80 16.12 -32.22 20.62
CA ALA A 80 16.50 -30.99 21.31
C ALA A 80 16.23 -29.69 20.50
N ARG A 81 15.34 -29.73 19.50
CA ARG A 81 14.89 -28.56 18.73
C ARG A 81 13.40 -28.50 18.70
N VAL A 82 12.87 -27.27 18.78
CA VAL A 82 11.44 -26.96 18.61
C VAL A 82 11.30 -25.97 17.47
N LYS A 83 10.38 -26.23 16.55
CA LYS A 83 10.11 -25.39 15.38
C LYS A 83 8.64 -24.98 15.36
N TRP A 84 8.38 -23.69 15.14
CA TRP A 84 7.08 -23.14 14.81
C TRP A 84 7.14 -22.54 13.43
N SER A 85 6.13 -22.81 12.61
CA SER A 85 5.86 -22.10 11.37
C SER A 85 4.46 -21.50 11.49
N PHE A 86 4.36 -20.19 11.41
CA PHE A 86 3.12 -19.47 11.65
C PHE A 86 3.04 -18.23 10.76
N ARG A 87 1.81 -17.73 10.58
CA ARG A 87 1.56 -16.45 9.90
C ARG A 87 1.64 -15.34 10.95
N VAL A 88 2.46 -14.32 10.67
CA VAL A 88 2.50 -13.08 11.47
C VAL A 88 1.14 -12.41 11.39
N ASP A 89 0.62 -11.93 12.52
CA ASP A 89 -0.68 -11.26 12.56
C ASP A 89 -0.70 -10.07 11.58
N GLY A 90 -1.70 -10.03 10.70
CA GLY A 90 -1.87 -8.95 9.72
C GLY A 90 -2.23 -7.61 10.37
N ALA A 91 -2.79 -7.61 11.57
CA ALA A 91 -3.09 -6.42 12.36
C ALA A 91 -1.93 -5.98 13.28
N ALA A 92 -0.81 -6.73 13.29
CA ALA A 92 0.34 -6.40 14.12
C ALA A 92 0.91 -5.01 13.74
N ALA A 93 0.96 -4.07 14.68
CA ALA A 93 1.55 -2.76 14.41
C ALA A 93 3.04 -2.90 13.99
N PRO A 94 3.49 -2.20 12.94
CA PRO A 94 4.91 -2.12 12.61
C PRO A 94 5.72 -1.57 13.78
N GLY A 95 6.95 -2.06 13.95
CA GLY A 95 7.82 -1.67 15.05
C GLY A 95 8.45 -2.88 15.73
N HIS A 96 9.03 -2.68 16.90
CA HIS A 96 9.67 -3.77 17.64
C HIS A 96 8.64 -4.70 18.29
N ALA A 97 8.84 -6.01 18.14
CA ALA A 97 8.06 -7.03 18.82
C ALA A 97 8.95 -7.92 19.68
N ASN A 98 8.43 -8.34 20.82
CA ASN A 98 9.10 -9.25 21.73
C ASN A 98 8.61 -10.68 21.51
N VAL A 99 9.48 -11.53 21.04
CA VAL A 99 9.25 -12.97 20.88
C VAL A 99 9.68 -13.66 22.16
N THR A 100 8.76 -14.37 22.80
CA THR A 100 9.00 -15.11 24.04
C THR A 100 8.72 -16.58 23.81
N VAL A 101 9.70 -17.42 24.12
CA VAL A 101 9.54 -18.87 24.17
C VAL A 101 9.69 -19.31 25.62
N SER A 102 8.75 -20.09 26.13
CA SER A 102 8.79 -20.68 27.46
C SER A 102 8.65 -22.18 27.35
N CYS A 103 9.62 -22.92 27.88
CA CYS A 103 9.63 -24.37 27.85
C CYS A 103 9.65 -24.93 29.27
N ALA A 104 8.85 -25.97 29.52
CA ALA A 104 8.91 -26.71 30.77
C ALA A 104 10.34 -27.29 30.94
N ARG A 105 10.94 -27.10 32.10
CA ARG A 105 12.29 -27.62 32.46
C ARG A 105 13.49 -27.02 31.69
N ALA A 106 13.25 -26.19 30.63
CA ALA A 106 14.36 -25.57 29.88
C ALA A 106 14.42 -24.04 30.09
N GLY A 107 13.38 -23.45 30.71
CA GLY A 107 13.34 -22.03 31.04
C GLY A 107 12.63 -21.16 29.96
N THR A 108 12.95 -19.88 29.99
CA THR A 108 12.35 -18.88 29.06
C THR A 108 13.44 -18.13 28.30
N ALA A 109 13.27 -17.97 27.00
CA ALA A 109 14.12 -17.14 26.15
C ALA A 109 13.30 -16.01 25.50
N ARG A 110 13.91 -14.83 25.34
CA ARG A 110 13.29 -13.66 24.71
C ARG A 110 14.18 -13.11 23.62
N ARG A 111 13.57 -12.63 22.54
CA ARG A 111 14.24 -11.94 21.43
C ARG A 111 13.38 -10.82 20.90
N THR A 112 13.98 -9.68 20.64
CA THR A 112 13.32 -8.59 19.92
C THR A 112 13.53 -8.75 18.42
N VAL A 113 12.45 -8.59 17.63
CA VAL A 113 12.44 -8.60 16.16
C VAL A 113 11.77 -7.35 15.66
N LEU A 114 12.07 -6.93 14.44
CA LEU A 114 11.38 -5.82 13.78
C LEU A 114 10.19 -6.36 12.99
N VAL A 115 8.99 -5.88 13.30
CA VAL A 115 7.81 -6.11 12.47
C VAL A 115 7.75 -5.04 11.39
N VAL A 116 7.65 -5.46 10.14
CA VAL A 116 7.49 -4.57 8.99
C VAL A 116 6.12 -4.81 8.36
N GLY A 117 5.51 -3.74 7.84
CA GLY A 117 4.24 -3.84 7.12
C GLY A 117 4.36 -4.77 5.91
N SER A 118 3.28 -5.45 5.59
CA SER A 118 3.16 -6.16 4.32
C SER A 118 3.16 -5.13 3.19
N VAL A 119 4.05 -5.29 2.24
CA VAL A 119 3.99 -4.50 1.00
C VAL A 119 3.00 -5.20 0.07
N ILE A 120 1.82 -4.59 -0.09
CA ILE A 120 0.87 -5.01 -1.11
C ILE A 120 1.22 -4.24 -2.38
N PRO A 121 1.65 -4.92 -3.45
CA PRO A 121 2.07 -4.24 -4.67
C PRO A 121 0.98 -3.34 -5.23
N ALA A 122 1.36 -2.18 -5.77
CA ALA A 122 0.43 -1.29 -6.45
C ALA A 122 -0.29 -2.04 -7.56
N ARG A 123 -1.61 -1.94 -7.57
CA ARG A 123 -2.51 -2.52 -8.57
C ARG A 123 -3.61 -1.50 -8.86
N ILE A 124 -3.79 -1.20 -10.13
CA ILE A 124 -4.86 -0.33 -10.57
C ILE A 124 -6.06 -1.17 -11.00
N THR A 125 -7.24 -0.78 -10.53
CA THR A 125 -8.52 -1.34 -10.96
C THR A 125 -9.39 -0.22 -11.55
N VAL A 126 -10.17 -0.55 -12.56
CA VAL A 126 -11.25 0.30 -13.05
C VAL A 126 -12.44 0.14 -12.10
N VAL A 127 -12.89 1.24 -11.51
CA VAL A 127 -14.04 1.27 -10.57
C VAL A 127 -15.32 1.58 -11.31
N LYS A 128 -15.26 2.58 -12.23
CA LYS A 128 -16.37 3.01 -13.07
C LYS A 128 -15.84 3.53 -14.38
N ASP A 129 -16.62 3.39 -15.43
CA ASP A 129 -16.37 3.99 -16.73
C ASP A 129 -17.68 4.35 -17.42
N GLY A 130 -17.60 5.23 -18.40
CA GLY A 130 -18.75 5.62 -19.21
C GLY A 130 -18.37 6.68 -20.22
N TYR A 131 -19.32 6.98 -21.09
CA TYR A 131 -19.14 7.95 -22.17
C TYR A 131 -20.45 8.59 -22.57
N SER A 132 -20.32 9.78 -23.21
CA SER A 132 -21.39 10.48 -23.94
C SER A 132 -20.98 10.67 -25.39
N ILE A 133 -21.95 10.66 -26.27
CA ILE A 133 -21.73 10.80 -27.72
C ILE A 133 -22.51 12.01 -28.19
N ARG A 134 -21.89 12.84 -29.02
CA ARG A 134 -22.55 13.94 -29.70
C ARG A 134 -22.24 13.92 -31.19
N THR A 135 -23.27 13.95 -32.02
CA THR A 135 -23.16 14.19 -33.45
C THR A 135 -22.88 15.65 -33.73
N GLN A 136 -21.93 15.97 -34.58
CA GLN A 136 -21.62 17.33 -35.00
C GLN A 136 -22.41 17.75 -36.23
N GLN A 137 -22.71 19.04 -36.32
CA GLN A 137 -23.57 19.59 -37.36
C GLN A 137 -23.06 19.36 -38.78
N PHE A 138 -21.76 19.31 -38.97
CA PHE A 138 -21.09 19.14 -40.27
C PHE A 138 -20.61 17.70 -40.56
N GLY A 139 -21.22 16.73 -39.89
CA GLY A 139 -20.83 15.32 -39.99
C GLY A 139 -19.74 14.91 -39.02
N GLY A 140 -19.68 13.62 -38.74
CA GLY A 140 -18.84 13.07 -37.69
C GLY A 140 -19.44 13.21 -36.31
N GLY A 141 -18.64 13.07 -35.28
CA GLY A 141 -19.06 13.21 -33.91
C GLY A 141 -17.90 13.20 -32.94
N ARG A 142 -18.24 13.46 -31.71
CA ARG A 142 -17.32 13.49 -30.58
C ARG A 142 -17.81 12.56 -29.50
N VAL A 143 -16.88 11.87 -28.85
CA VAL A 143 -17.14 11.02 -27.70
C VAL A 143 -16.34 11.57 -26.55
N SER A 144 -17.02 12.01 -25.50
CA SER A 144 -16.43 12.30 -24.20
C SER A 144 -16.44 11.03 -23.37
N TYR A 145 -15.35 10.68 -22.73
CA TYR A 145 -15.25 9.51 -21.87
C TYR A 145 -14.71 9.86 -20.49
N GLY A 146 -15.10 9.05 -19.51
CA GLY A 146 -14.60 9.13 -18.16
C GLY A 146 -14.31 7.74 -17.60
N VAL A 147 -13.26 7.63 -16.81
CA VAL A 147 -12.83 6.38 -16.14
C VAL A 147 -12.40 6.72 -14.73
N VAL A 148 -12.92 6.03 -13.73
CA VAL A 148 -12.44 6.11 -12.36
C VAL A 148 -11.50 4.94 -12.11
N LEU A 149 -10.25 5.25 -11.87
CA LEU A 149 -9.17 4.31 -11.54
C LEU A 149 -8.94 4.31 -10.03
N GLN A 150 -8.60 3.17 -9.44
CA GLN A 150 -8.21 3.07 -8.04
C GLN A 150 -6.93 2.28 -7.88
N ASN A 151 -5.98 2.82 -7.15
CA ASN A 151 -4.84 2.07 -6.66
C ASN A 151 -5.26 1.32 -5.39
N THR A 152 -5.39 -0.01 -5.47
CA THR A 152 -5.84 -0.85 -4.36
C THR A 152 -4.75 -1.17 -3.33
N SER A 153 -3.49 -0.82 -3.60
CA SER A 153 -2.43 -0.94 -2.61
C SER A 153 -2.56 0.13 -1.54
N PRO A 154 -2.50 -0.22 -0.24
CA PRO A 154 -2.52 0.78 0.84
C PRO A 154 -1.14 1.44 1.07
N ASN A 155 -0.06 0.93 0.48
CA ASN A 155 1.30 1.32 0.85
C ASN A 155 2.30 1.48 -0.31
N GLU A 156 1.88 1.22 -1.54
CA GLU A 156 2.66 1.51 -2.75
C GLU A 156 1.92 2.41 -3.71
N ASP A 157 2.63 3.43 -4.20
CA ASP A 157 2.17 4.27 -5.28
C ASP A 157 2.41 3.59 -6.63
N ALA A 158 1.46 3.72 -7.55
CA ALA A 158 1.65 3.40 -8.95
C ALA A 158 2.16 4.65 -9.67
N LEU A 159 3.31 4.56 -10.32
CA LEU A 159 3.93 5.64 -11.09
C LEU A 159 3.94 5.31 -12.57
N GLN A 160 3.95 6.36 -13.41
CA GLN A 160 3.95 6.21 -14.88
C GLN A 160 2.83 5.24 -15.30
N VAL A 161 1.59 5.61 -14.91
CA VAL A 161 0.42 4.79 -15.23
C VAL A 161 -0.01 5.10 -16.66
N TYR A 162 0.07 4.10 -17.53
CA TYR A 162 -0.39 4.16 -18.91
C TYR A 162 -1.81 3.63 -18.96
N ALA A 163 -2.73 4.42 -19.49
CA ALA A 163 -4.11 4.01 -19.70
C ALA A 163 -4.44 4.08 -21.19
N LEU A 164 -4.94 2.95 -21.72
CA LEU A 164 -5.52 2.82 -23.04
C LEU A 164 -7.01 2.63 -22.91
N VAL A 165 -7.79 3.51 -23.47
CA VAL A 165 -9.25 3.46 -23.54
C VAL A 165 -9.65 3.09 -24.95
N ASN A 166 -10.18 1.91 -25.13
CA ASN A 166 -10.67 1.40 -26.40
C ASN A 166 -12.17 1.60 -26.50
N PHE A 167 -12.63 2.11 -27.63
CA PHE A 167 -14.04 2.30 -27.94
C PHE A 167 -14.50 1.14 -28.83
N VAL A 168 -15.48 0.36 -28.35
CA VAL A 168 -15.90 -0.90 -28.98
C VAL A 168 -17.31 -0.78 -29.52
N GLY A 169 -17.48 -1.18 -30.76
CA GLY A 169 -18.76 -1.22 -31.45
C GLY A 169 -19.62 -2.47 -31.14
N PRO A 170 -20.85 -2.55 -31.67
CA PRO A 170 -21.78 -3.66 -31.37
C PRO A 170 -21.31 -5.00 -31.91
N ASP A 171 -20.46 -5.02 -32.92
CA ASP A 171 -19.84 -6.25 -33.48
C ASP A 171 -18.56 -6.68 -32.74
N GLY A 172 -18.24 -6.00 -31.62
CA GLY A 172 -17.03 -6.24 -30.83
C GLY A 172 -15.75 -5.68 -31.45
N LYS A 173 -15.85 -4.96 -32.58
CA LYS A 173 -14.69 -4.35 -33.21
C LYS A 173 -14.30 -3.06 -32.54
N LEU A 174 -13.00 -2.81 -32.54
CA LEU A 174 -12.40 -1.56 -32.13
C LEU A 174 -12.74 -0.48 -33.15
N VAL A 175 -13.35 0.62 -32.72
CA VAL A 175 -13.70 1.77 -33.57
C VAL A 175 -12.83 3.00 -33.30
N GLY A 176 -12.11 3.03 -32.20
CA GLY A 176 -11.17 4.07 -31.84
C GLY A 176 -10.46 3.74 -30.52
N SER A 177 -9.41 4.50 -30.23
CA SER A 177 -8.67 4.40 -28.96
C SER A 177 -8.14 5.76 -28.53
N ALA A 178 -8.08 5.99 -27.23
CA ALA A 178 -7.39 7.10 -26.61
C ALA A 178 -6.34 6.57 -25.64
N THR A 179 -5.16 7.19 -25.64
CA THR A 179 -4.09 6.86 -24.71
C THR A 179 -3.73 8.04 -23.84
N THR A 180 -3.44 7.79 -22.58
CA THR A 180 -2.91 8.82 -21.70
C THR A 180 -1.86 8.23 -20.76
N THR A 181 -0.95 9.08 -20.31
CA THR A 181 0.02 8.74 -19.28
C THR A 181 -0.18 9.65 -18.08
N LEU A 182 -0.42 9.04 -16.93
CA LEU A 182 -0.51 9.75 -15.66
C LEU A 182 0.84 9.67 -14.96
N PRO A 183 1.31 10.72 -14.29
CA PRO A 183 2.51 10.68 -13.44
C PRO A 183 2.41 9.58 -12.38
N GLY A 184 1.21 9.36 -11.84
CA GLY A 184 0.94 8.23 -10.93
C GLY A 184 -0.41 8.31 -10.24
N ILE A 185 -0.71 7.27 -9.46
CA ILE A 185 -1.88 7.20 -8.57
C ILE A 185 -1.38 6.78 -7.18
N PRO A 186 -1.55 7.63 -6.15
CA PRO A 186 -1.08 7.33 -4.81
C PRO A 186 -1.74 6.08 -4.22
N ALA A 187 -1.09 5.49 -3.23
CA ALA A 187 -1.59 4.35 -2.48
C ALA A 187 -3.01 4.60 -1.93
N GLY A 188 -3.93 3.67 -2.18
CA GLY A 188 -5.31 3.72 -1.69
C GLY A 188 -6.20 4.79 -2.33
N GLN A 189 -5.69 5.60 -3.29
CA GLN A 189 -6.44 6.71 -3.86
C GLN A 189 -7.13 6.34 -5.16
N GLN A 190 -8.21 7.07 -5.44
CA GLN A 190 -8.88 7.07 -6.74
C GLN A 190 -8.36 8.22 -7.59
N PHE A 191 -8.41 8.03 -8.91
CA PHE A 191 -8.08 9.03 -9.91
C PHE A 191 -9.14 9.01 -11.01
N GLY A 192 -9.79 10.15 -11.24
CA GLY A 192 -10.68 10.35 -12.36
C GLY A 192 -9.88 10.68 -13.61
N LEU A 193 -9.99 9.86 -14.64
CA LEU A 193 -9.41 10.06 -15.96
C LEU A 193 -10.52 10.40 -16.95
N GLY A 194 -10.49 11.60 -17.50
CA GLY A 194 -11.43 12.04 -18.52
C GLY A 194 -10.71 12.49 -19.79
N GLY A 195 -11.43 12.45 -20.88
CA GLY A 195 -10.95 12.90 -22.19
C GLY A 195 -12.04 12.83 -23.25
N ASP A 196 -11.63 13.15 -24.47
CA ASP A 196 -12.50 13.05 -25.63
C ASP A 196 -11.77 12.54 -26.87
N ILE A 197 -12.55 12.04 -27.82
CA ILE A 197 -12.09 11.65 -29.15
C ILE A 197 -13.07 12.10 -30.21
N SER A 198 -12.55 12.62 -31.32
CA SER A 198 -13.37 13.04 -32.47
C SER A 198 -13.32 11.99 -33.58
N PHE A 199 -14.49 11.73 -34.18
CA PHE A 199 -14.67 10.89 -35.35
C PHE A 199 -15.04 11.75 -36.56
N PHE A 200 -14.36 11.52 -37.64
CA PHE A 200 -14.64 12.19 -38.91
C PHE A 200 -15.55 11.30 -39.78
N GLY A 201 -16.49 11.91 -40.49
CA GLY A 201 -17.44 11.18 -41.32
C GLY A 201 -18.64 10.66 -40.52
N SER A 202 -18.95 9.39 -40.60
CA SER A 202 -20.05 8.78 -39.83
C SER A 202 -19.60 8.48 -38.41
N LEU A 203 -20.41 8.89 -37.42
CA LEU A 203 -20.17 8.53 -36.01
C LEU A 203 -20.43 7.03 -35.83
N PRO A 204 -19.47 6.27 -35.30
CA PRO A 204 -19.67 4.85 -35.04
C PRO A 204 -20.64 4.65 -33.86
N THR A 205 -21.42 3.58 -33.91
CA THR A 205 -22.18 3.12 -32.74
C THR A 205 -21.21 2.50 -31.75
N LEU A 206 -21.26 2.96 -30.50
CA LEU A 206 -20.46 2.40 -29.41
C LEU A 206 -21.35 1.58 -28.48
N THR A 207 -20.80 0.52 -27.91
CA THR A 207 -21.49 -0.32 -26.93
C THR A 207 -20.80 -0.33 -25.57
N ARG A 208 -19.49 -0.18 -25.53
CA ARG A 208 -18.71 -0.18 -24.30
C ARG A 208 -17.32 0.43 -24.47
N LEU A 209 -16.71 0.73 -23.34
CA LEU A 209 -15.27 0.98 -23.25
C LEU A 209 -14.55 -0.32 -22.81
N GLU A 210 -13.33 -0.52 -23.31
CA GLU A 210 -12.38 -1.50 -22.78
C GLU A 210 -11.13 -0.77 -22.34
N ILE A 211 -10.84 -0.84 -21.04
CA ILE A 211 -9.77 -0.06 -20.43
C ILE A 211 -8.61 -1.01 -20.05
N VAL A 212 -7.42 -0.73 -20.61
CA VAL A 212 -6.20 -1.43 -20.26
C VAL A 212 -5.31 -0.46 -19.50
N VAL A 213 -4.82 -0.88 -18.32
CA VAL A 213 -3.96 -0.04 -17.48
C VAL A 213 -2.67 -0.77 -17.17
N GLU A 214 -1.56 -0.12 -17.42
CA GLU A 214 -0.22 -0.61 -17.10
C GLU A 214 0.48 0.33 -16.12
N ILE A 215 1.26 -0.25 -15.20
CA ILE A 215 2.05 0.48 -14.22
C ILE A 215 3.52 0.37 -14.62
N GLY A 216 4.14 1.48 -15.03
CA GLY A 216 5.54 1.52 -15.41
C GLY A 216 6.48 1.33 -14.21
N LYS A 217 6.15 1.90 -13.06
CA LYS A 217 6.97 1.81 -11.84
C LYS A 217 6.11 1.76 -10.58
N ARG A 218 6.60 1.08 -9.55
CA ARG A 218 6.02 1.07 -8.21
C ARG A 218 7.01 1.64 -7.21
N GLN A 219 6.51 2.38 -6.23
CA GLN A 219 7.34 2.88 -5.13
C GLN A 219 6.58 2.85 -3.81
N LYS A 220 7.31 2.82 -2.69
CA LYS A 220 6.71 3.03 -1.37
C LYS A 220 5.96 4.36 -1.35
N HIS A 221 4.78 4.38 -0.71
CA HIS A 221 3.91 5.55 -0.68
C HIS A 221 4.65 6.84 -0.28
N ALA A 222 4.69 7.78 -1.20
CA ALA A 222 5.28 9.10 -1.07
C ALA A 222 4.62 10.14 -1.99
N LEU A 223 3.88 9.67 -3.02
CA LEU A 223 3.18 10.53 -3.97
C LEU A 223 2.00 11.22 -3.27
N LYS A 224 1.80 12.48 -3.59
CA LYS A 224 0.65 13.28 -3.11
C LYS A 224 -0.11 13.81 -4.30
N MET A 225 -1.43 13.83 -4.19
CA MET A 225 -2.30 14.59 -5.10
C MET A 225 -2.41 16.02 -4.59
N ALA A 226 -2.61 16.96 -5.51
CA ALA A 226 -3.01 18.30 -5.15
C ALA A 226 -4.44 18.28 -4.57
N THR A 227 -4.75 19.22 -3.70
CA THR A 227 -6.09 19.33 -3.13
C THR A 227 -6.98 20.11 -4.09
N ILE A 228 -8.14 19.55 -4.37
CA ILE A 228 -9.18 20.19 -5.21
C ILE A 228 -10.33 20.63 -4.32
N SER A 229 -10.84 21.83 -4.58
CA SER A 229 -11.99 22.42 -3.87
C SER A 229 -12.85 23.28 -4.80
N ASN A 230 -14.03 23.66 -4.34
CA ASN A 230 -14.94 24.59 -5.01
C ASN A 230 -15.27 24.18 -6.47
N ILE A 231 -15.52 22.88 -6.69
CA ILE A 231 -15.82 22.35 -8.02
C ILE A 231 -17.20 22.86 -8.45
N TYR A 232 -17.27 23.40 -9.67
CA TYR A 232 -18.49 23.86 -10.31
C TYR A 232 -18.56 23.33 -11.75
N ILE A 233 -19.76 22.86 -12.14
CA ILE A 233 -20.04 22.41 -13.51
C ILE A 233 -20.69 23.58 -14.24
N GLU A 234 -20.00 24.12 -15.24
CA GLU A 234 -20.42 25.29 -15.98
C GLU A 234 -21.15 24.90 -17.29
N PRO A 235 -22.38 25.31 -17.53
CA PRO A 235 -23.01 25.16 -18.83
C PRO A 235 -22.21 25.91 -19.92
N SER A 236 -22.26 25.42 -21.14
CA SER A 236 -21.63 26.09 -22.26
C SER A 236 -22.29 27.47 -22.53
N VAL A 237 -21.46 28.48 -22.71
CA VAL A 237 -21.93 29.84 -23.02
C VAL A 237 -22.69 29.89 -24.35
N PHE A 238 -22.27 29.14 -25.34
CA PHE A 238 -22.87 29.12 -26.68
C PHE A 238 -24.02 28.11 -26.81
N GLU A 239 -23.99 27.07 -26.02
CA GLU A 239 -24.93 25.94 -26.09
C GLU A 239 -25.32 25.50 -24.66
N PRO A 240 -26.16 26.27 -23.94
CA PRO A 240 -26.41 26.04 -22.50
C PRO A 240 -27.03 24.68 -22.15
N ALA A 241 -27.53 23.93 -23.14
CA ALA A 241 -28.00 22.55 -22.95
C ALA A 241 -26.86 21.56 -22.69
N TRP A 242 -25.61 21.97 -22.89
CA TRP A 242 -24.44 21.14 -22.75
C TRP A 242 -23.48 21.68 -21.68
N VAL A 243 -22.70 20.81 -21.08
CA VAL A 243 -21.62 21.22 -20.16
C VAL A 243 -20.48 21.82 -20.99
N GLY A 244 -20.08 23.04 -20.66
CA GLY A 244 -18.97 23.74 -21.32
C GLY A 244 -17.65 23.58 -20.60
N ALA A 245 -17.67 23.52 -19.26
CA ALA A 245 -16.45 23.38 -18.46
C ALA A 245 -16.71 22.78 -17.08
N VAL A 246 -15.64 22.37 -16.42
CA VAL A 246 -15.57 22.12 -14.99
C VAL A 246 -14.52 23.05 -14.40
N ASP A 247 -14.95 23.90 -13.49
CA ASP A 247 -14.12 24.90 -12.82
C ASP A 247 -13.86 24.51 -11.36
N GLY A 248 -12.85 25.10 -10.75
CA GLY A 248 -12.56 24.91 -9.36
C GLY A 248 -11.24 25.53 -8.91
N GLU A 249 -10.82 25.17 -7.73
CA GLU A 249 -9.53 25.58 -7.18
C GLU A 249 -8.62 24.37 -6.97
N VAL A 250 -7.37 24.50 -7.37
CA VAL A 250 -6.29 23.55 -7.03
C VAL A 250 -5.35 24.21 -6.03
N SER A 251 -4.97 23.48 -4.99
CA SER A 251 -4.06 23.99 -3.97
C SER A 251 -2.89 23.03 -3.72
N ASN A 252 -1.72 23.62 -3.49
CA ASN A 252 -0.53 22.90 -3.04
C ASN A 252 -0.53 22.84 -1.53
N SER A 253 -0.90 21.69 -0.96
CA SER A 253 -0.90 21.45 0.49
C SER A 253 0.46 21.07 1.06
N ALA A 254 1.50 20.97 0.24
CA ALA A 254 2.85 20.71 0.74
C ALA A 254 3.41 21.94 1.46
N SER A 255 4.11 21.73 2.57
CA SER A 255 4.66 22.82 3.40
C SER A 255 5.98 23.41 2.87
N ALA A 256 6.70 22.67 2.02
CA ALA A 256 8.06 23.05 1.60
C ALA A 256 8.37 22.71 0.13
N LEU A 257 7.43 22.15 -0.62
CA LEU A 257 7.66 21.73 -2.00
C LEU A 257 6.78 22.53 -2.95
N VAL A 258 7.33 22.92 -4.08
CA VAL A 258 6.59 23.53 -5.18
C VAL A 258 5.94 22.44 -6.01
N LEU A 259 4.65 22.57 -6.29
CA LEU A 259 3.93 21.70 -7.19
C LEU A 259 4.04 22.25 -8.62
N GLN A 260 4.59 21.46 -9.54
CA GLN A 260 4.83 21.86 -10.93
C GLN A 260 4.11 20.95 -11.92
N ASN A 261 3.82 21.51 -13.09
CA ASN A 261 3.23 20.78 -14.22
C ASN A 261 1.98 19.99 -13.83
N THR A 262 1.04 20.64 -13.14
CA THR A 262 -0.16 19.98 -12.63
C THR A 262 -1.14 19.67 -13.76
N SER A 263 -1.23 18.40 -14.09
CA SER A 263 -2.27 17.87 -14.98
C SER A 263 -3.57 17.72 -14.20
N LEU A 264 -4.65 18.16 -14.79
CA LEU A 264 -6.00 18.06 -14.29
C LEU A 264 -6.81 17.09 -15.15
N SER A 265 -7.67 16.32 -14.52
CA SER A 265 -8.62 15.47 -15.23
C SER A 265 -9.94 15.44 -14.48
N THR A 266 -11.04 15.46 -15.21
CA THR A 266 -12.39 15.46 -14.64
C THR A 266 -13.21 14.31 -15.19
N VAL A 267 -14.03 13.71 -14.32
CA VAL A 267 -15.09 12.75 -14.67
C VAL A 267 -16.40 13.30 -14.16
N LEU A 268 -17.42 13.36 -15.02
CA LEU A 268 -18.75 13.79 -14.69
C LEU A 268 -19.67 12.59 -14.46
N PHE A 269 -20.60 12.79 -13.52
CA PHE A 269 -21.55 11.77 -13.11
C PHE A 269 -22.99 12.30 -13.18
N ASP A 270 -23.93 11.40 -13.47
CA ASP A 270 -25.36 11.66 -13.29
C ASP A 270 -25.78 11.58 -11.81
N ALA A 271 -27.03 11.82 -11.53
CA ALA A 271 -27.59 11.75 -10.18
C ALA A 271 -27.56 10.33 -9.57
N ALA A 272 -27.48 9.29 -10.38
CA ALA A 272 -27.33 7.90 -9.95
C ALA A 272 -25.85 7.49 -9.75
N GLY A 273 -24.90 8.38 -10.07
CA GLY A 273 -23.47 8.16 -9.99
C GLY A 273 -22.90 7.35 -11.15
N ASN A 274 -23.60 7.26 -12.29
CA ASN A 274 -23.04 6.69 -13.51
C ASN A 274 -22.14 7.73 -14.18
N VAL A 275 -21.09 7.26 -14.84
CA VAL A 275 -20.18 8.13 -15.57
C VAL A 275 -20.81 8.59 -16.88
N LEU A 276 -20.84 9.92 -17.11
CA LEU A 276 -21.31 10.52 -18.34
C LEU A 276 -20.18 10.82 -19.33
N GLY A 277 -18.96 11.02 -18.83
CA GLY A 277 -17.83 11.43 -19.64
C GLY A 277 -16.84 12.20 -18.81
N GLY A 278 -15.97 12.99 -19.46
CA GLY A 278 -14.98 13.78 -18.76
C GLY A 278 -14.13 14.64 -19.68
N GLY A 279 -13.06 15.19 -19.13
CA GLY A 279 -12.12 16.02 -19.86
C GLY A 279 -10.78 16.12 -19.14
N SER A 280 -9.83 16.78 -19.78
CA SER A 280 -8.50 17.02 -19.21
C SER A 280 -8.04 18.46 -19.43
N GLY A 281 -7.14 18.92 -18.58
CA GLY A 281 -6.59 20.26 -18.63
C GLY A 281 -5.31 20.36 -17.83
N PHE A 282 -4.84 21.58 -17.64
CA PHE A 282 -3.66 21.88 -16.85
C PHE A 282 -3.97 23.05 -15.90
N ALA A 283 -3.42 23.01 -14.70
CA ALA A 283 -3.26 24.18 -13.86
C ALA A 283 -1.96 24.90 -14.23
N GLY A 284 -1.73 26.07 -13.66
CA GLY A 284 -0.54 26.88 -13.93
C GLY A 284 0.78 26.12 -13.76
N ALA A 285 1.85 26.68 -14.31
CA ALA A 285 3.13 26.01 -14.41
C ALA A 285 3.76 25.67 -13.04
N SER A 286 3.43 26.43 -11.99
CA SER A 286 4.09 26.30 -10.67
C SER A 286 3.22 26.85 -9.55
N LEU A 287 2.90 26.01 -8.57
CA LEU A 287 2.22 26.41 -7.34
C LEU A 287 3.18 26.33 -6.14
N PRO A 288 3.58 27.45 -5.54
CA PRO A 288 4.34 27.50 -4.29
C PRO A 288 3.61 26.79 -3.14
N PRO A 289 4.31 26.43 -2.05
CA PRO A 289 3.71 25.90 -0.84
C PRO A 289 2.55 26.76 -0.33
N GLY A 290 1.37 26.13 -0.10
CA GLY A 290 0.17 26.80 0.38
C GLY A 290 -0.57 27.66 -0.64
N ALA A 291 -0.05 27.82 -1.85
CA ALA A 291 -0.72 28.58 -2.90
C ALA A 291 -1.95 27.86 -3.44
N ARG A 292 -2.89 28.67 -3.94
CA ARG A 292 -4.11 28.23 -4.63
C ARG A 292 -4.17 28.88 -6.00
N GLU A 293 -4.76 28.18 -6.94
CA GLU A 293 -5.00 28.66 -8.29
C GLU A 293 -6.37 28.20 -8.78
N PHE A 294 -7.06 29.08 -9.49
CA PHE A 294 -8.29 28.75 -10.20
C PHE A 294 -7.94 27.91 -11.44
N PHE A 295 -8.71 26.87 -11.70
CA PHE A 295 -8.60 26.10 -12.93
C PHE A 295 -9.92 26.04 -13.67
N LYS A 296 -9.83 25.84 -14.98
CA LYS A 296 -10.96 25.58 -15.88
C LYS A 296 -10.60 24.44 -16.84
N ILE A 297 -11.34 23.34 -16.75
CA ILE A 297 -11.24 22.22 -17.70
C ILE A 297 -12.36 22.40 -18.72
N SER A 298 -12.00 22.84 -19.93
CA SER A 298 -12.98 22.97 -21.01
C SER A 298 -13.42 21.61 -21.52
N LEU A 299 -14.71 21.45 -21.74
CA LEU A 299 -15.31 20.24 -22.30
C LEU A 299 -15.83 20.50 -23.72
N GLY A 300 -16.00 19.43 -24.49
CA GLY A 300 -16.37 19.53 -25.89
C GLY A 300 -17.84 19.78 -26.16
N ASN A 301 -18.62 20.18 -25.15
CA ASN A 301 -20.08 20.28 -25.21
C ASN A 301 -20.76 18.95 -25.58
N ASP A 302 -20.20 17.82 -25.10
CA ASP A 302 -20.67 16.48 -25.47
C ASP A 302 -21.53 15.83 -24.40
N ILE A 303 -21.62 16.46 -23.22
CA ILE A 303 -22.35 15.98 -22.05
C ILE A 303 -23.54 16.90 -21.81
N PRO A 304 -24.80 16.38 -21.77
CA PRO A 304 -25.98 17.21 -21.50
C PRO A 304 -25.91 17.81 -20.09
N ALA A 305 -26.06 19.14 -19.98
CA ALA A 305 -25.97 19.86 -18.72
C ALA A 305 -27.07 19.42 -17.72
N SER A 306 -28.25 19.04 -18.21
CA SER A 306 -29.34 18.54 -17.38
C SER A 306 -29.07 17.15 -16.73
N GLN A 307 -28.13 16.41 -17.24
CA GLN A 307 -27.76 15.11 -16.71
C GLN A 307 -26.58 15.16 -15.74
N ALA A 308 -25.69 16.15 -15.85
CA ALA A 308 -24.50 16.28 -15.04
C ALA A 308 -24.84 16.77 -13.63
N ALA A 309 -24.75 15.87 -12.64
CA ALA A 309 -25.07 16.14 -11.24
C ALA A 309 -23.84 16.43 -10.38
N SER A 310 -22.70 15.80 -10.71
CA SER A 310 -21.45 15.99 -9.96
C SER A 310 -20.23 15.75 -10.83
N ALA A 311 -19.09 16.24 -10.37
CA ALA A 311 -17.80 16.03 -11.01
C ALA A 311 -16.74 15.56 -9.99
N MET A 312 -15.90 14.63 -10.40
CA MET A 312 -14.66 14.27 -9.72
C MET A 312 -13.50 14.90 -10.48
N VAL A 313 -12.75 15.76 -9.85
CA VAL A 313 -11.53 16.33 -10.43
C VAL A 313 -10.32 15.76 -9.73
N SER A 314 -9.37 15.29 -10.51
CA SER A 314 -8.09 14.77 -10.05
C SER A 314 -6.96 15.66 -10.55
N ALA A 315 -6.03 15.99 -9.66
CA ALA A 315 -4.89 16.84 -9.98
C ALA A 315 -3.61 16.15 -9.52
N ILE A 316 -2.68 16.00 -10.44
CA ILE A 316 -1.39 15.41 -10.15
C ILE A 316 -0.27 16.18 -10.86
N GLY A 317 0.78 16.48 -10.13
CA GLY A 317 1.96 17.16 -10.63
C GLY A 317 3.22 16.65 -9.97
N THR A 318 4.34 17.28 -10.27
CA THR A 318 5.64 16.94 -9.70
C THR A 318 5.95 17.88 -8.54
N TYR A 319 6.23 17.32 -7.35
CA TYR A 319 6.70 18.09 -6.21
C TYR A 319 8.21 18.22 -6.25
N GLN A 320 8.70 19.45 -6.22
CA GLN A 320 10.13 19.79 -6.27
C GLN A 320 10.52 20.73 -5.14
N ALA A 321 11.76 20.68 -4.70
CA ALA A 321 12.31 21.72 -3.83
C ALA A 321 12.29 23.06 -4.59
N PRO A 322 12.02 24.17 -3.88
CA PRO A 322 12.01 25.51 -4.46
C PRO A 322 13.36 25.94 -5.03
#